data_4cb89628cf9bb5fd0dc4e5034b739cc8
#
_entry.id   4cb89628cf9bb5fd0dc4e5034b739cc8
#
_cell.length_a   1.000
_cell.length_b   1.000
_cell.length_c   1.000
_cell.angle_alpha   90.00
_cell.angle_beta   90.00
_cell.angle_gamma   90.00
#
_symmetry.space_group_name_H-M   'P 1'
#
loop_
_entity.id
_entity.type
_entity.pdbx_description
1 polymer ?
#
loop_
_entity_poly.entity_id
_entity_poly.type
_entity_poly.pdbx_seq_one_letter_code
_entity_poly.pdbx_strand_id
1 'polypeptide(L)'
;MSQDTLFDKVWDLHKVSRLPGGSDQIFIGLHLIHEVTSPQAFGALKDKNLKVKFPCRTIATVDHIVPTDNQSRPFKDNLAEQMIETLEKNCL
;
A
#
# COMPACT_ATOMS: atom_id res chain seq x y z
N MET A 1 -26.57 -17.17 -19.94
CA MET A 1 -25.15 -16.83 -20.20
C MET A 1 -24.86 -15.47 -19.60
N SER A 2 -23.80 -15.40 -18.84
CA SER A 2 -23.42 -14.15 -18.17
C SER A 2 -22.89 -13.15 -19.20
N GLN A 3 -23.32 -11.89 -19.05
CA GLN A 3 -22.81 -10.77 -19.85
C GLN A 3 -21.89 -9.89 -19.03
N ASP A 4 -21.18 -10.49 -18.07
CA ASP A 4 -20.28 -9.76 -17.19
C ASP A 4 -19.13 -9.12 -17.97
N THR A 5 -18.79 -7.89 -17.60
CA THR A 5 -17.61 -7.21 -18.10
C THR A 5 -16.36 -7.82 -17.49
N LEU A 6 -15.19 -7.44 -18.01
CA LEU A 6 -13.92 -7.84 -17.38
C LEU A 6 -13.87 -7.34 -15.94
N PHE A 7 -14.36 -6.13 -15.66
CA PHE A 7 -14.46 -5.59 -14.31
C PHE A 7 -15.26 -6.51 -13.41
N ASP A 8 -16.45 -6.92 -13.83
CA ASP A 8 -17.32 -7.79 -13.03
C ASP A 8 -16.64 -9.12 -12.72
N LYS A 9 -15.98 -9.71 -13.71
CA LYS A 9 -15.28 -11.00 -13.55
C LYS A 9 -14.14 -10.91 -12.55
N VAL A 10 -13.31 -9.86 -12.64
CA VAL A 10 -12.20 -9.64 -11.73
C VAL A 10 -12.70 -9.31 -10.33
N TRP A 11 -13.73 -8.49 -10.23
CA TRP A 11 -14.35 -8.14 -8.94
C TRP A 11 -14.85 -9.38 -8.21
N ASP A 12 -15.62 -10.22 -8.91
CA ASP A 12 -16.20 -11.43 -8.33
C ASP A 12 -15.12 -12.43 -7.88
N LEU A 13 -14.03 -12.55 -8.64
CA LEU A 13 -12.90 -13.41 -8.27
C LEU A 13 -12.23 -12.98 -6.96
N HIS A 14 -12.23 -11.67 -6.67
CA HIS A 14 -11.54 -11.13 -5.48
C HIS A 14 -12.48 -10.84 -4.32
N LYS A 15 -13.79 -10.91 -4.54
CA LYS A 15 -14.78 -10.64 -3.51
C LYS A 15 -14.74 -11.72 -2.43
N VAL A 16 -14.58 -11.29 -1.18
CA VAL A 16 -14.58 -12.18 0.00
C VAL A 16 -15.97 -12.24 0.61
N SER A 17 -16.58 -11.07 0.85
CA SER A 17 -17.91 -10.99 1.44
C SER A 17 -18.50 -9.61 1.18
N ARG A 18 -19.82 -9.51 1.39
CA ARG A 18 -20.50 -8.22 1.40
C ARG A 18 -20.67 -7.75 2.84
N LEU A 19 -20.26 -6.52 3.11
CA LEU A 19 -20.39 -5.92 4.42
C LEU A 19 -21.83 -5.43 4.66
N PRO A 20 -22.26 -5.27 5.93
CA PRO A 20 -23.63 -4.85 6.26
C PRO A 20 -24.08 -3.55 5.60
N GLY A 21 -23.16 -2.63 5.32
CA GLY A 21 -23.46 -1.37 4.63
C GLY A 21 -23.65 -1.47 3.13
N GLY A 22 -23.53 -2.66 2.54
CA GLY A 22 -23.65 -2.87 1.09
C GLY A 22 -22.34 -2.81 0.34
N SER A 23 -21.24 -2.47 0.99
CA SER A 23 -19.90 -2.50 0.39
C SER A 23 -19.35 -3.91 0.30
N ASP A 24 -18.58 -4.19 -0.73
CA ASP A 24 -17.93 -5.48 -0.86
C ASP A 24 -16.54 -5.43 -0.24
N GLN A 25 -16.18 -6.50 0.44
CA GLN A 25 -14.82 -6.73 0.93
C GLN A 25 -14.08 -7.58 -0.11
N ILE A 26 -12.99 -7.04 -0.65
CA ILE A 26 -12.22 -7.71 -1.68
C ILE A 26 -10.82 -8.07 -1.17
N PHE A 27 -10.26 -9.15 -1.72
CA PHE A 27 -8.89 -9.56 -1.43
C PHE A 27 -7.93 -8.86 -2.39
N ILE A 28 -6.88 -8.26 -1.83
CA ILE A 28 -5.83 -7.62 -2.61
C ILE A 28 -4.66 -8.59 -2.74
N GLY A 29 -4.49 -9.14 -3.94
CA GLY A 29 -3.45 -10.15 -4.20
C GLY A 29 -2.05 -9.57 -4.31
N LEU A 30 -1.91 -8.34 -4.77
CA LEU A 30 -0.65 -7.62 -4.86
C LEU A 30 -0.87 -6.17 -4.44
N HIS A 31 -0.11 -5.72 -3.48
CA HIS A 31 -0.23 -4.37 -2.92
C HIS A 31 1.09 -3.61 -3.14
N LEU A 32 1.02 -2.53 -3.90
CA LEU A 32 2.15 -1.63 -4.10
C LEU A 32 1.99 -0.43 -3.18
N ILE A 33 3.03 -0.15 -2.41
CA ILE A 33 3.04 0.98 -1.47
C ILE A 33 4.18 1.93 -1.77
N HIS A 34 4.07 3.14 -1.28
CA HIS A 34 5.09 4.16 -1.46
C HIS A 34 5.30 4.99 -0.17
N GLU A 35 6.28 5.89 -0.20
CA GLU A 35 6.77 6.59 0.98
C GLU A 35 5.82 7.67 1.53
N VAL A 36 4.89 8.18 0.72
CA VAL A 36 4.05 9.32 1.14
C VAL A 36 2.90 8.90 2.04
N THR A 37 2.17 7.85 1.67
CA THR A 37 0.98 7.41 2.41
C THR A 37 1.22 6.22 3.31
N SER A 38 2.25 5.43 3.08
CA SER A 38 2.53 4.24 3.87
C SER A 38 2.80 4.51 5.35
N PRO A 39 3.44 5.64 5.76
CA PRO A 39 3.66 5.89 7.19
C PRO A 39 2.37 5.93 8.00
N GLN A 40 1.31 6.51 7.44
CA GLN A 40 0.00 6.57 8.11
C GLN A 40 -0.62 5.18 8.25
N ALA A 41 -0.53 4.37 7.20
CA ALA A 41 -1.06 3.01 7.20
C ALA A 41 -0.31 2.12 8.22
N PHE A 42 1.01 2.16 8.24
CA PHE A 42 1.81 1.41 9.21
C PHE A 42 1.59 1.92 10.64
N GLY A 43 1.41 3.23 10.81
CA GLY A 43 1.07 3.80 12.11
C GLY A 43 -0.25 3.27 12.64
N ALA A 44 -1.27 3.18 11.79
CA ALA A 44 -2.57 2.63 12.16
C ALA A 44 -2.48 1.15 12.56
N LEU A 45 -1.70 0.36 11.82
CA LEU A 45 -1.48 -1.05 12.17
C LEU A 45 -0.77 -1.19 13.52
N LYS A 46 0.26 -0.36 13.75
CA LYS A 46 1.03 -0.37 14.99
C LYS A 46 0.16 -0.01 16.20
N ASP A 47 -0.68 1.02 16.05
CA ASP A 47 -1.58 1.45 17.12
C ASP A 47 -2.58 0.36 17.50
N LYS A 48 -2.98 -0.45 16.55
CA LYS A 48 -3.90 -1.58 16.77
C LYS A 48 -3.17 -2.89 17.08
N ASN A 49 -1.86 -2.86 17.18
CA ASN A 49 -1.00 -4.02 17.41
C ASN A 49 -1.21 -5.11 16.35
N LEU A 50 -1.35 -4.69 15.10
CA LEU A 50 -1.55 -5.56 13.95
C LEU A 50 -0.31 -5.56 13.05
N LYS A 51 -0.13 -6.65 12.32
CA LYS A 51 0.94 -6.78 11.33
C LYS A 51 0.35 -6.95 9.94
N VAL A 52 1.16 -6.71 8.91
CA VAL A 52 0.77 -7.00 7.52
C VAL A 52 0.51 -8.50 7.39
N LYS A 53 -0.66 -8.86 6.89
CA LYS A 53 -1.09 -10.26 6.82
C LYS A 53 -0.29 -11.07 5.79
N PHE A 54 -0.02 -10.47 4.63
CA PHE A 54 0.72 -11.11 3.56
C PHE A 54 1.90 -10.26 3.12
N PRO A 55 3.00 -10.22 3.90
CA PRO A 55 4.14 -9.36 3.58
C PRO A 55 4.76 -9.67 2.20
N CYS A 56 4.76 -10.92 1.80
CA CYS A 56 5.32 -11.33 0.51
C CYS A 56 4.50 -10.82 -0.69
N ARG A 57 3.30 -10.32 -0.46
CA ARG A 57 2.43 -9.75 -1.50
C ARG A 57 2.38 -8.21 -1.46
N THR A 58 3.20 -7.59 -0.61
CA THR A 58 3.31 -6.15 -0.49
C THR A 58 4.69 -5.71 -0.92
N ILE A 59 4.77 -4.85 -1.93
CA ILE A 59 6.03 -4.37 -2.49
C ILE A 59 6.08 -2.86 -2.34
N ALA A 60 7.18 -2.36 -1.79
CA ALA A 60 7.39 -0.94 -1.60
C ALA A 60 8.25 -0.36 -2.73
N THR A 61 7.92 0.85 -3.13
CA THR A 61 8.72 1.63 -4.06
C THR A 61 8.82 3.07 -3.56
N VAL A 62 9.87 3.77 -3.96
CA VAL A 62 10.04 5.19 -3.69
C VAL A 62 9.90 5.94 -5.00
N ASP A 63 9.13 7.01 -5.00
CA ASP A 63 8.81 7.72 -6.23
C ASP A 63 8.47 9.19 -5.99
N HIS A 64 7.51 9.47 -5.12
CA HIS A 64 6.88 10.79 -5.01
C HIS A 64 7.81 11.89 -4.53
N ILE A 65 8.75 11.58 -3.64
CA ILE A 65 9.62 12.56 -2.98
C ILE A 65 11.08 12.43 -3.37
N VAL A 66 11.41 11.50 -4.30
CA VAL A 66 12.76 11.37 -4.82
C VAL A 66 13.01 12.50 -5.82
N PRO A 67 14.02 13.37 -5.59
CA PRO A 67 14.30 14.47 -6.51
C PRO A 67 14.73 13.97 -7.89
N THR A 68 14.35 14.71 -8.93
CA THR A 68 14.71 14.36 -10.30
C THR A 68 16.13 14.81 -10.67
N ASP A 69 16.63 15.83 -9.98
CA ASP A 69 17.93 16.43 -10.26
C ASP A 69 19.08 15.76 -9.51
N ASN A 70 18.86 15.34 -8.28
CA ASN A 70 19.87 14.68 -7.46
C ASN A 70 19.21 13.61 -6.58
N GLN A 71 19.44 12.36 -6.92
CA GLN A 71 18.86 11.21 -6.22
C GLN A 71 19.79 10.62 -5.16
N SER A 72 20.93 11.28 -4.91
CA SER A 72 21.87 10.85 -3.87
C SER A 72 21.29 11.09 -2.48
N ARG A 73 21.51 10.16 -1.57
CA ARG A 73 21.10 10.28 -0.17
C ARG A 73 22.25 10.81 0.69
N PRO A 74 21.97 11.61 1.76
CA PRO A 74 20.64 12.08 2.16
C PRO A 74 20.10 13.19 1.25
N PHE A 75 18.78 13.29 1.14
CA PHE A 75 18.13 14.34 0.35
C PHE A 75 18.18 15.68 1.10
N LYS A 76 18.15 16.77 0.31
CA LYS A 76 18.16 18.12 0.89
C LYS A 76 16.94 18.40 1.75
N ASP A 77 15.77 17.86 1.38
CA ASP A 77 14.54 17.98 2.15
C ASP A 77 14.55 16.93 3.26
N ASN A 78 14.65 17.38 4.51
CA ASN A 78 14.68 16.50 5.67
C ASN A 78 13.40 15.70 5.83
N LEU A 79 12.23 16.26 5.48
CA LEU A 79 10.97 15.54 5.56
C LEU A 79 10.94 14.41 4.56
N ALA A 80 11.42 14.64 3.33
CA ALA A 80 11.51 13.62 2.30
C ALA A 80 12.42 12.48 2.75
N GLU A 81 13.58 12.79 3.30
CA GLU A 81 14.51 11.78 3.82
C GLU A 81 13.88 10.96 4.94
N GLN A 82 13.18 11.60 5.87
CA GLN A 82 12.51 10.91 6.97
C GLN A 82 11.41 9.98 6.48
N MET A 83 10.66 10.37 5.46
CA MET A 83 9.61 9.52 4.89
C MET A 83 10.19 8.24 4.28
N ILE A 84 11.30 8.36 3.56
CA ILE A 84 11.97 7.20 2.96
C ILE A 84 12.57 6.29 4.04
N GLU A 85 13.22 6.87 5.04
CA GLU A 85 13.74 6.10 6.18
C GLU A 85 12.63 5.33 6.91
N THR A 86 11.47 5.97 7.10
CA THR A 86 10.33 5.34 7.72
C THR A 86 9.82 4.15 6.90
N LEU A 87 9.74 4.31 5.58
CA LEU A 87 9.36 3.22 4.69
C LEU A 87 10.34 2.06 4.78
N GLU A 88 11.64 2.34 4.74
CA GLU A 88 12.68 1.31 4.86
C GLU A 88 12.55 0.53 6.17
N LYS A 89 12.34 1.23 7.28
CA LYS A 89 12.14 0.57 8.59
C LYS A 89 10.91 -0.33 8.61
N ASN A 90 9.81 0.14 8.00
CA ASN A 90 8.56 -0.60 8.01
C ASN A 90 8.61 -1.83 7.10
N CYS A 91 9.50 -1.86 6.12
CA CYS A 91 9.69 -3.00 5.23
C CYS A 91 10.56 -4.11 5.85
N LEU A 92 11.25 -3.81 6.93
CA LEU A 92 12.05 -4.81 7.64
C LEU A 92 11.21 -5.50 8.72
#